data_e993c227324fced612076d484f187cfc
#
_entry.id   e993c227324fced612076d484f187cfc
#
_cell.length_a   1.000
_cell.length_b   1.000
_cell.length_c   1.000
_cell.angle_alpha   90.00
_cell.angle_beta   90.00
_cell.angle_gamma   90.00
#
_symmetry.space_group_name_H-M   'P 1'
#
loop_
_entity.id
_entity.type
_entity.pdbx_description
1 polymer ?
#
loop_
_entity_poly.entity_id
_entity_poly.type
_entity_poly.pdbx_seq_one_letter_code
_entity_poly.pdbx_strand_id
1 'polypeptide(L)'
;MTDPGPAHDGRSRCPWADGSELYRDYHDREWGRPLRGSTALFERLTLEAFQSGLSWLIILRKRDNFRGAFAGFDIDTVAGFTDRDVARLMDDAGIVRNRAKIEAAITNARAVADLDVDLSDLLWSFAPPPRPRPAAIGDLPAQTPESRAMARELKRRGFRFVGPTTAYALMQATGMVDDHLADCWVPLNGR
;
A
#
# COMPACT_ATOMS: atom_id res chain seq x y z
N MET A 1 31.63 -5.84 -5.04
CA MET A 1 31.24 -6.72 -3.91
C MET A 1 29.81 -7.15 -4.20
N THR A 2 29.62 -8.38 -4.65
CA THR A 2 28.31 -9.00 -4.85
C THR A 2 27.73 -9.26 -3.47
N ASP A 3 26.59 -8.64 -3.20
CA ASP A 3 25.76 -8.92 -2.01
C ASP A 3 25.53 -10.44 -1.97
N PRO A 4 25.94 -11.16 -0.92
CA PRO A 4 25.58 -12.57 -0.80
C PRO A 4 24.06 -12.62 -0.69
N GLY A 5 23.42 -13.15 -1.74
CA GLY A 5 21.96 -13.28 -1.77
C GLY A 5 21.42 -13.85 -0.46
N PRO A 6 20.20 -13.55 -0.09
CA PRO A 6 19.64 -13.88 1.22
C PRO A 6 19.76 -15.36 1.51
N ALA A 7 20.30 -15.70 2.68
CA ALA A 7 20.45 -17.10 3.13
C ALA A 7 19.09 -17.81 3.03
N HIS A 8 19.03 -18.92 2.31
CA HIS A 8 17.85 -19.79 2.26
C HIS A 8 17.61 -20.40 3.64
N ASP A 9 16.56 -19.95 4.32
CA ASP A 9 16.13 -20.48 5.61
C ASP A 9 15.19 -21.70 5.50
N GLY A 10 15.06 -22.25 4.28
CA GLY A 10 14.23 -23.42 3.97
C GLY A 10 12.72 -23.19 3.95
N ARG A 11 12.26 -21.96 4.11
CA ARG A 11 10.83 -21.62 4.10
C ARG A 11 10.32 -21.37 2.68
N SER A 12 9.16 -21.95 2.32
CA SER A 12 8.48 -21.62 1.08
C SER A 12 7.83 -20.25 1.17
N ARG A 13 8.10 -19.36 0.23
CA ARG A 13 7.55 -18.00 0.14
C ARG A 13 6.91 -17.75 -1.23
N CYS A 14 6.11 -16.72 -1.30
CA CYS A 14 5.68 -16.19 -2.59
C CYS A 14 6.92 -15.77 -3.40
N PRO A 15 7.06 -16.16 -4.69
CA PRO A 15 8.30 -15.98 -5.45
C PRO A 15 8.80 -14.52 -5.55
N TRP A 16 7.94 -13.54 -5.44
CA TRP A 16 8.33 -12.13 -5.45
C TRP A 16 9.13 -11.71 -4.20
N ALA A 17 9.00 -12.45 -3.09
CA ALA A 17 9.68 -12.15 -1.83
C ALA A 17 11.19 -12.43 -1.85
N ASP A 18 11.67 -13.26 -2.78
CA ASP A 18 13.07 -13.70 -2.83
C ASP A 18 14.03 -12.67 -3.46
N GLY A 19 13.51 -11.56 -3.94
CA GLY A 19 14.31 -10.55 -4.65
C GLY A 19 15.31 -9.75 -3.79
N SER A 20 15.14 -9.69 -2.46
CA SER A 20 16.03 -9.03 -1.51
C SER A 20 15.61 -9.31 -0.06
N GLU A 21 16.51 -9.08 0.90
CA GLU A 21 16.19 -9.17 2.33
C GLU A 21 15.04 -8.24 2.71
N LEU A 22 15.02 -7.01 2.19
CA LEU A 22 13.95 -6.05 2.43
C LEU A 22 12.58 -6.55 1.93
N TYR A 23 12.54 -7.22 0.75
CA TYR A 23 11.30 -7.83 0.26
C TYR A 23 10.85 -9.00 1.12
N ARG A 24 11.80 -9.82 1.56
CA ARG A 24 11.53 -10.96 2.44
C ARG A 24 10.95 -10.50 3.77
N ASP A 25 11.57 -9.52 4.41
CA ASP A 25 11.07 -8.95 5.66
C ASP A 25 9.67 -8.37 5.51
N TYR A 26 9.43 -7.62 4.44
CA TYR A 26 8.12 -7.08 4.13
C TYR A 26 7.07 -8.18 3.93
N HIS A 27 7.38 -9.21 3.14
CA HIS A 27 6.51 -10.37 2.91
C HIS A 27 6.20 -11.12 4.21
N ASP A 28 7.21 -11.39 5.01
CA ASP A 28 7.08 -12.25 6.19
C ASP A 28 6.38 -11.56 7.36
N ARG A 29 6.47 -10.23 7.45
CA ARG A 29 6.07 -9.49 8.65
C ARG A 29 4.94 -8.50 8.42
N GLU A 30 4.74 -8.01 7.19
CA GLU A 30 3.81 -6.91 6.91
C GLU A 30 2.75 -7.27 5.88
N TRP A 31 3.15 -7.74 4.70
CA TRP A 31 2.23 -7.96 3.59
C TRP A 31 1.18 -9.03 3.94
N GLY A 32 -0.06 -8.73 3.59
CA GLY A 32 -1.19 -9.61 3.86
C GLY A 32 -1.63 -9.64 5.33
N ARG A 33 -1.02 -8.85 6.22
CA ARG A 33 -1.44 -8.79 7.62
C ARG A 33 -2.50 -7.70 7.85
N PRO A 34 -3.50 -7.95 8.71
CA PRO A 34 -4.54 -6.97 8.98
C PRO A 34 -3.96 -5.65 9.50
N LEU A 35 -4.08 -4.60 8.70
CA LEU A 35 -3.69 -3.23 9.06
C LEU A 35 -4.95 -2.42 9.34
N ARG A 36 -5.00 -1.76 10.48
CA ARG A 36 -6.08 -0.89 10.92
C ARG A 36 -5.56 0.49 11.30
N GLY A 37 -6.47 1.43 11.48
CA GLY A 37 -6.18 2.81 11.85
C GLY A 37 -5.95 3.71 10.64
N SER A 38 -6.59 4.88 10.67
CA SER A 38 -6.68 5.81 9.55
C SER A 38 -5.31 6.30 9.07
N THR A 39 -4.38 6.66 9.96
CA THR A 39 -3.04 7.11 9.60
C THR A 39 -2.22 6.02 8.89
N ALA A 40 -2.21 4.79 9.42
CA ALA A 40 -1.47 3.68 8.83
C ALA A 40 -2.04 3.27 7.46
N LEU A 41 -3.35 3.30 7.30
CA LEU A 41 -4.02 3.03 6.03
C LEU A 41 -3.83 4.17 5.03
N PHE A 42 -3.79 5.43 5.47
CA PHE A 42 -3.46 6.57 4.61
C PHE A 42 -2.01 6.50 4.12
N GLU A 43 -1.04 6.14 5.00
CA GLU A 43 0.33 5.84 4.57
C GLU A 43 0.33 4.78 3.47
N ARG A 44 -0.29 3.63 3.72
CA ARG A 44 -0.29 2.52 2.77
C ARG A 44 -0.94 2.89 1.45
N LEU A 45 -2.11 3.52 1.48
CA LEU A 45 -2.82 4.00 0.28
C LEU A 45 -1.96 4.96 -0.55
N THR A 46 -1.27 5.89 0.13
CA THR A 46 -0.37 6.86 -0.53
C THR A 46 0.81 6.16 -1.18
N LEU A 47 1.46 5.22 -0.48
CA LEU A 47 2.60 4.46 -1.02
C LEU A 47 2.19 3.59 -2.22
N GLU A 48 1.01 2.95 -2.20
CA GLU A 48 0.47 2.20 -3.34
C GLU A 48 0.18 3.12 -4.55
N ALA A 49 -0.33 4.32 -4.31
CA ALA A 49 -0.51 5.31 -5.38
C ALA A 49 0.83 5.76 -5.97
N PHE A 50 1.87 5.96 -5.14
CA PHE A 50 3.21 6.29 -5.61
C PHE A 50 3.88 5.13 -6.36
N GLN A 51 3.55 3.89 -6.04
CA GLN A 51 4.09 2.71 -6.72
C GLN A 51 3.65 2.60 -8.19
N SER A 52 2.51 3.17 -8.58
CA SER A 52 2.01 3.08 -9.94
C SER A 52 3.09 3.44 -10.98
N GLY A 53 3.43 2.47 -11.86
CA GLY A 53 4.50 2.59 -12.85
C GLY A 53 5.92 2.35 -12.33
N LEU A 54 6.08 1.91 -11.08
CA LEU A 54 7.36 1.60 -10.44
C LEU A 54 7.32 0.21 -9.79
N SER A 55 8.49 -0.33 -9.42
CA SER A 55 8.53 -1.52 -8.57
C SER A 55 8.24 -1.16 -7.11
N TRP A 56 7.56 -2.07 -6.40
CA TRP A 56 7.33 -1.90 -4.96
C TRP A 56 8.63 -1.76 -4.16
N LEU A 57 9.70 -2.42 -4.59
CA LEU A 57 11.01 -2.32 -3.95
C LEU A 57 11.55 -0.87 -3.91
N ILE A 58 11.29 -0.07 -4.95
CA ILE A 58 11.67 1.36 -4.96
C ILE A 58 10.93 2.11 -3.86
N ILE A 59 9.63 1.87 -3.72
CA ILE A 59 8.81 2.49 -2.68
C ILE A 59 9.27 2.04 -1.29
N LEU A 60 9.51 0.76 -1.12
CA LEU A 60 9.92 0.17 0.15
C LEU A 60 11.26 0.74 0.64
N ARG A 61 12.24 0.89 -0.27
CA ARG A 61 13.54 1.52 0.02
C ARG A 61 13.43 3.00 0.40
N LYS A 62 12.41 3.68 -0.07
CA LYS A 62 12.17 5.11 0.18
C LYS A 62 11.15 5.36 1.30
N ARG A 63 10.57 4.31 1.90
CA ARG A 63 9.44 4.41 2.82
C ARG A 63 9.72 5.35 4.00
N ASP A 64 10.89 5.26 4.63
CA ASP A 64 11.22 6.10 5.77
C ASP A 64 11.42 7.57 5.35
N ASN A 65 11.96 7.80 4.15
CA ASN A 65 12.02 9.16 3.59
C ASN A 65 10.61 9.70 3.30
N PHE A 66 9.70 8.86 2.78
CA PHE A 66 8.30 9.25 2.62
C PHE A 66 7.65 9.61 3.95
N ARG A 67 7.90 8.85 5.02
CA ARG A 67 7.40 9.18 6.37
C ARG A 67 7.90 10.52 6.84
N GLY A 68 9.19 10.81 6.70
CA GLY A 68 9.75 12.12 7.03
C GLY A 68 9.17 13.24 6.18
N ALA A 69 9.11 13.05 4.86
CA ALA A 69 8.63 14.05 3.91
C ALA A 69 7.15 14.41 4.09
N PHE A 70 6.30 13.42 4.45
CA PHE A 70 4.88 13.56 4.67
C PHE A 70 4.46 13.61 6.16
N ALA A 71 5.37 14.09 7.03
CA ALA A 71 5.09 14.31 8.47
C ALA A 71 4.49 13.07 9.17
N GLY A 72 5.07 11.88 8.93
CA GLY A 72 4.56 10.61 9.48
C GLY A 72 3.18 10.21 8.95
N PHE A 73 2.75 10.80 7.83
CA PHE A 73 1.40 10.64 7.26
C PHE A 73 0.28 11.09 8.21
N ASP A 74 0.58 12.03 9.10
CA ASP A 74 -0.45 12.70 9.89
C ASP A 74 -1.43 13.41 8.95
N ILE A 75 -2.69 12.98 9.00
CA ILE A 75 -3.70 13.34 8.02
C ILE A 75 -3.95 14.85 8.01
N ASP A 76 -4.11 15.46 9.19
CA ASP A 76 -4.41 16.89 9.31
C ASP A 76 -3.22 17.72 8.84
N THR A 77 -2.01 17.33 9.20
CA THR A 77 -0.78 18.00 8.75
C THR A 77 -0.64 17.93 7.23
N VAL A 78 -0.82 16.75 6.61
CA VAL A 78 -0.72 16.60 5.16
C VAL A 78 -1.85 17.32 4.43
N ALA A 79 -3.07 17.32 4.97
CA ALA A 79 -4.20 18.08 4.42
C ALA A 79 -3.93 19.60 4.37
N GLY A 80 -3.15 20.09 5.35
CA GLY A 80 -2.71 21.48 5.42
C GLY A 80 -1.55 21.85 4.50
N PHE A 81 -0.94 20.91 3.78
CA PHE A 81 0.17 21.21 2.87
C PHE A 81 -0.23 22.17 1.76
N THR A 82 0.69 23.09 1.45
CA THR A 82 0.54 24.20 0.50
C THR A 82 1.43 24.00 -0.73
N ASP A 83 1.38 24.92 -1.69
CA ASP A 83 2.30 24.92 -2.85
C ASP A 83 3.77 24.98 -2.43
N ARG A 84 4.08 25.57 -1.28
CA ARG A 84 5.43 25.59 -0.71
C ARG A 84 5.87 24.16 -0.32
N ASP A 85 4.98 23.36 0.23
CA ASP A 85 5.24 21.97 0.57
C ASP A 85 5.36 21.11 -0.69
N VAL A 86 4.54 21.36 -1.70
CA VAL A 86 4.68 20.71 -3.01
C VAL A 86 6.06 20.99 -3.61
N ALA A 87 6.54 22.23 -3.56
CA ALA A 87 7.87 22.59 -4.03
C ALA A 87 8.96 21.85 -3.23
N ARG A 88 8.88 21.85 -1.90
CA ARG A 88 9.78 21.11 -1.00
C ARG A 88 9.83 19.62 -1.35
N LEU A 89 8.69 18.98 -1.55
CA LEU A 89 8.58 17.56 -1.89
C LEU A 89 9.12 17.27 -3.30
N MET A 90 8.98 18.19 -4.24
CA MET A 90 9.57 18.06 -5.58
C MET A 90 11.10 18.18 -5.58
N ASP A 91 11.68 18.85 -4.61
CA ASP A 91 13.13 18.97 -4.43
C ASP A 91 13.72 17.78 -3.64
N ASP A 92 12.89 17.00 -2.93
CA ASP A 92 13.34 15.88 -2.11
C ASP A 92 13.68 14.64 -2.95
N ALA A 93 14.96 14.37 -3.15
CA ALA A 93 15.46 13.16 -3.83
C ALA A 93 15.20 11.87 -3.03
N GLY A 94 14.87 11.96 -1.76
CA GLY A 94 14.52 10.83 -0.89
C GLY A 94 13.21 10.16 -1.28
N ILE A 95 12.30 10.87 -1.94
CA ILE A 95 11.01 10.34 -2.39
C ILE A 95 10.93 10.20 -3.92
N VAL A 96 9.79 9.75 -4.42
CA VAL A 96 9.48 9.79 -5.86
C VAL A 96 8.95 11.18 -6.21
N ARG A 97 9.77 11.94 -6.95
CA ARG A 97 9.44 13.32 -7.35
C ARG A 97 8.46 13.34 -8.52
N ASN A 98 7.19 13.21 -8.22
CA ASN A 98 6.11 13.30 -9.19
C ASN A 98 5.02 14.25 -8.66
N ARG A 99 4.94 15.44 -9.24
CA ARG A 99 4.01 16.50 -8.80
C ARG A 99 2.57 16.02 -8.72
N ALA A 100 2.08 15.33 -9.75
CA ALA A 100 0.70 14.86 -9.77
C ALA A 100 0.39 13.86 -8.64
N LYS A 101 1.34 12.99 -8.27
CA LYS A 101 1.19 12.05 -7.15
C LYS A 101 1.30 12.76 -5.79
N ILE A 102 2.16 13.77 -5.68
CA ILE A 102 2.28 14.61 -4.47
C ILE A 102 0.97 15.36 -4.23
N GLU A 103 0.46 16.06 -5.25
CA GLU A 103 -0.79 16.80 -5.17
C GLU A 103 -1.99 15.87 -4.89
N ALA A 104 -1.96 14.65 -5.46
CA ALA A 104 -2.98 13.64 -5.16
C ALA A 104 -2.92 13.17 -3.69
N ALA A 105 -1.73 12.97 -3.12
CA ALA A 105 -1.59 12.62 -1.71
C ALA A 105 -2.17 13.69 -0.78
N ILE A 106 -1.92 14.98 -1.08
CA ILE A 106 -2.49 16.11 -0.33
C ILE A 106 -4.02 16.16 -0.51
N THR A 107 -4.51 15.96 -1.74
CA THR A 107 -5.94 15.89 -2.02
C THR A 107 -6.60 14.74 -1.25
N ASN A 108 -5.94 13.58 -1.20
CA ASN A 108 -6.43 12.41 -0.47
C ASN A 108 -6.45 12.64 1.04
N ALA A 109 -5.45 13.34 1.61
CA ALA A 109 -5.46 13.71 3.02
C ALA A 109 -6.67 14.59 3.37
N ARG A 110 -6.96 15.59 2.52
CA ARG A 110 -8.16 16.44 2.67
C ARG A 110 -9.44 15.61 2.56
N ALA A 111 -9.50 14.71 1.59
CA ALA A 111 -10.66 13.83 1.44
C ALA A 111 -10.84 12.90 2.67
N VAL A 112 -9.74 12.45 3.32
CA VAL A 112 -9.83 11.69 4.58
C VAL A 112 -10.33 12.57 5.72
N ALA A 113 -9.82 13.80 5.85
CA ALA A 113 -10.25 14.74 6.89
C ALA A 113 -11.75 15.11 6.77
N ASP A 114 -12.28 15.10 5.55
CA ASP A 114 -13.69 15.41 5.25
C ASP A 114 -14.62 14.18 5.32
N LEU A 115 -14.10 12.99 5.68
CA LEU A 115 -14.93 11.79 5.80
C LEU A 115 -15.91 11.90 6.99
N ASP A 116 -17.11 11.40 6.77
CA ASP A 116 -18.17 11.23 7.78
C ASP A 116 -18.02 9.92 8.59
N VAL A 117 -17.05 9.08 8.24
CA VAL A 117 -16.73 7.78 8.85
C VAL A 117 -15.21 7.63 8.96
N ASP A 118 -14.73 6.76 9.86
CA ASP A 118 -13.31 6.45 9.94
C ASP A 118 -12.79 5.80 8.65
N LEU A 119 -11.60 6.18 8.18
CA LEU A 119 -11.01 5.64 6.95
C LEU A 119 -10.82 4.12 7.03
N SER A 120 -10.45 3.61 8.21
CA SER A 120 -10.29 2.18 8.42
C SER A 120 -11.61 1.44 8.23
N ASP A 121 -12.70 1.96 8.79
CA ASP A 121 -14.03 1.36 8.66
C ASP A 121 -14.51 1.41 7.21
N LEU A 122 -14.30 2.55 6.54
CA LEU A 122 -14.64 2.70 5.12
C LEU A 122 -13.91 1.66 4.26
N LEU A 123 -12.59 1.56 4.37
CA LEU A 123 -11.80 0.66 3.53
C LEU A 123 -12.11 -0.81 3.82
N TRP A 124 -12.22 -1.17 5.10
CA TRP A 124 -12.51 -2.54 5.51
C TRP A 124 -13.95 -3.00 5.20
N SER A 125 -14.88 -2.08 4.96
CA SER A 125 -16.23 -2.42 4.49
C SER A 125 -16.24 -3.11 3.13
N PHE A 126 -15.16 -3.00 2.35
CA PHE A 126 -14.98 -3.67 1.06
C PHE A 126 -14.25 -5.01 1.16
N ALA A 127 -13.80 -5.43 2.34
CA ALA A 127 -13.10 -6.70 2.49
C ALA A 127 -14.07 -7.88 2.18
N PRO A 128 -13.71 -8.77 1.22
CA PRO A 128 -14.54 -9.92 0.92
C PRO A 128 -14.50 -10.95 2.05
N PRO A 129 -15.44 -11.92 2.07
CA PRO A 129 -15.28 -13.10 2.91
C PRO A 129 -13.95 -13.81 2.65
N PRO A 130 -13.38 -14.49 3.67
CA PRO A 130 -12.19 -15.31 3.49
C PRO A 130 -12.36 -16.33 2.35
N ARG A 131 -11.29 -16.52 1.58
CA ARG A 131 -11.24 -17.50 0.49
C ARG A 131 -9.96 -18.35 0.60
N PRO A 132 -9.91 -19.54 0.00
CA PRO A 132 -8.67 -20.30 -0.11
C PRO A 132 -7.56 -19.48 -0.79
N ARG A 133 -6.33 -19.68 -0.36
CA ARG A 133 -5.15 -19.08 -0.99
C ARG A 133 -4.99 -19.58 -2.43
N PRO A 134 -4.49 -18.74 -3.34
CA PRO A 134 -4.20 -19.13 -4.72
C PRO A 134 -3.09 -20.19 -4.76
N ALA A 135 -3.18 -21.12 -5.72
CA ALA A 135 -2.15 -22.14 -5.92
C ALA A 135 -0.91 -21.58 -6.64
N ALA A 136 -1.09 -20.58 -7.51
CA ALA A 136 -0.02 -19.95 -8.28
C ALA A 136 -0.24 -18.44 -8.43
N ILE A 137 0.85 -17.70 -8.73
CA ILE A 137 0.78 -16.24 -8.99
C ILE A 137 -0.18 -15.93 -10.16
N GLY A 138 -0.24 -16.79 -11.17
CA GLY A 138 -1.13 -16.62 -12.31
C GLY A 138 -2.62 -16.66 -11.98
N ASP A 139 -2.99 -17.19 -10.82
CA ASP A 139 -4.36 -17.24 -10.32
C ASP A 139 -4.81 -15.92 -9.69
N LEU A 140 -3.86 -15.01 -9.41
CA LEU A 140 -4.14 -13.71 -8.81
C LEU A 140 -4.71 -12.74 -9.85
N PRO A 141 -5.91 -12.21 -9.64
CA PRO A 141 -6.47 -11.22 -10.55
C PRO A 141 -5.77 -9.87 -10.38
N ALA A 142 -5.71 -9.06 -11.43
CA ALA A 142 -5.23 -7.69 -11.35
C ALA A 142 -6.20 -6.76 -10.58
N GLN A 143 -7.45 -7.15 -10.45
CA GLN A 143 -8.53 -6.42 -9.74
C GLN A 143 -9.73 -7.35 -9.49
N THR A 144 -10.55 -7.03 -8.51
CA THR A 144 -11.75 -7.78 -8.13
C THR A 144 -13.00 -6.89 -8.18
N PRO A 145 -14.23 -7.46 -8.07
CA PRO A 145 -15.44 -6.65 -7.91
C PRO A 145 -15.36 -5.69 -6.72
N GLU A 146 -14.79 -6.15 -5.59
CA GLU A 146 -14.65 -5.38 -4.36
C GLU A 146 -13.64 -4.22 -4.53
N SER A 147 -12.47 -4.48 -5.15
CA SER A 147 -11.50 -3.43 -5.42
C SER A 147 -12.04 -2.38 -6.41
N ARG A 148 -12.86 -2.80 -7.38
CA ARG A 148 -13.57 -1.87 -8.26
C ARG A 148 -14.61 -1.05 -7.50
N ALA A 149 -15.33 -1.66 -6.56
CA ALA A 149 -16.30 -0.95 -5.72
C ALA A 149 -15.59 0.05 -4.80
N MET A 150 -14.52 -0.35 -4.12
CA MET A 150 -13.67 0.52 -3.30
C MET A 150 -13.15 1.70 -4.11
N ALA A 151 -12.56 1.46 -5.28
CA ALA A 151 -12.01 2.52 -6.12
C ALA A 151 -13.08 3.52 -6.57
N ARG A 152 -14.29 3.05 -6.92
CA ARG A 152 -15.42 3.94 -7.27
C ARG A 152 -15.85 4.79 -6.08
N GLU A 153 -15.98 4.21 -4.90
CA GLU A 153 -16.38 4.94 -3.70
C GLU A 153 -15.33 5.96 -3.29
N LEU A 154 -14.05 5.60 -3.28
CA LEU A 154 -12.96 6.54 -3.00
C LEU A 154 -12.93 7.68 -4.03
N LYS A 155 -13.11 7.39 -5.31
CA LYS A 155 -13.22 8.43 -6.34
C LYS A 155 -14.42 9.37 -6.10
N ARG A 156 -15.58 8.82 -5.73
CA ARG A 156 -16.78 9.61 -5.40
C ARG A 156 -16.53 10.56 -4.22
N ARG A 157 -15.71 10.13 -3.25
CA ARG A 157 -15.29 10.93 -2.08
C ARG A 157 -14.09 11.87 -2.36
N GLY A 158 -13.66 12.01 -3.62
CA GLY A 158 -12.63 12.97 -4.02
C GLY A 158 -11.21 12.42 -4.04
N PHE A 159 -11.00 11.14 -3.72
CA PHE A 159 -9.66 10.53 -3.79
C PHE A 159 -9.14 10.46 -5.22
N ARG A 160 -7.82 10.60 -5.36
CA ARG A 160 -7.10 10.58 -6.64
C ARG A 160 -6.03 9.50 -6.65
N PHE A 161 -5.65 9.03 -7.83
CA PHE A 161 -4.66 7.98 -8.05
C PHE A 161 -4.98 6.64 -7.36
N VAL A 162 -6.26 6.37 -7.09
CA VAL A 162 -6.72 5.11 -6.53
C VAL A 162 -7.66 4.42 -7.54
N GLY A 163 -7.05 3.77 -8.53
CA GLY A 163 -7.79 2.91 -9.48
C GLY A 163 -8.04 1.50 -8.90
N PRO A 164 -8.84 0.65 -9.61
CA PRO A 164 -9.16 -0.69 -9.13
C PRO A 164 -7.93 -1.58 -8.84
N THR A 165 -6.86 -1.46 -9.64
CA THR A 165 -5.61 -2.20 -9.43
C THR A 165 -4.88 -1.71 -8.18
N THR A 166 -4.79 -0.39 -7.97
CA THR A 166 -4.19 0.19 -6.75
C THR A 166 -5.01 -0.18 -5.51
N ALA A 167 -6.35 -0.15 -5.61
CA ALA A 167 -7.23 -0.58 -4.53
C ALA A 167 -7.04 -2.07 -4.21
N TYR A 168 -6.84 -2.93 -5.23
CA TYR A 168 -6.57 -4.34 -4.98
C TYR A 168 -5.20 -4.56 -4.31
N ALA A 169 -4.16 -3.87 -4.78
CA ALA A 169 -2.85 -3.91 -4.13
C ALA A 169 -2.91 -3.46 -2.66
N LEU A 170 -3.69 -2.41 -2.37
CA LEU A 170 -3.97 -2.00 -0.99
C LEU A 170 -4.65 -3.13 -0.19
N MET A 171 -5.68 -3.78 -0.75
CA MET A 171 -6.38 -4.89 -0.09
C MET A 171 -5.44 -6.06 0.23
N GLN A 172 -4.54 -6.41 -0.70
CA GLN A 172 -3.50 -7.41 -0.50
C GLN A 172 -2.53 -7.00 0.62
N ALA A 173 -1.97 -5.79 0.52
CA ALA A 173 -0.96 -5.30 1.44
C ALA A 173 -1.47 -5.14 2.89
N THR A 174 -2.77 -4.88 3.05
CA THR A 174 -3.40 -4.62 4.36
C THR A 174 -4.17 -5.81 4.93
N GLY A 175 -4.10 -6.98 4.28
CA GLY A 175 -4.73 -8.21 4.76
C GLY A 175 -6.26 -8.23 4.63
N MET A 176 -6.85 -7.33 3.84
CA MET A 176 -8.28 -7.43 3.47
C MET A 176 -8.55 -8.65 2.61
N VAL A 177 -7.54 -9.14 1.90
CA VAL A 177 -7.46 -10.44 1.23
C VAL A 177 -6.19 -11.16 1.66
N ASP A 178 -6.21 -12.48 1.73
CA ASP A 178 -5.02 -13.29 1.96
C ASP A 178 -4.61 -13.93 0.63
N ASP A 179 -3.66 -13.27 -0.04
CA ASP A 179 -3.17 -13.67 -1.35
C ASP A 179 -1.74 -14.25 -1.30
N HIS A 180 -1.29 -14.67 -0.13
CA HIS A 180 -0.16 -15.59 -0.05
C HIS A 180 -0.48 -16.87 -0.84
N LEU A 181 0.53 -17.48 -1.45
CA LEU A 181 0.32 -18.77 -2.11
C LEU A 181 0.01 -19.88 -1.11
N ALA A 182 -0.67 -20.92 -1.57
CA ALA A 182 -1.12 -22.03 -0.72
C ALA A 182 0.02 -22.73 0.04
N ASP A 183 1.21 -22.79 -0.56
CA ASP A 183 2.42 -23.39 0.00
C ASP A 183 3.29 -22.38 0.79
N CYS A 184 2.89 -21.11 0.87
CA CYS A 184 3.61 -20.09 1.61
C CYS A 184 3.58 -20.36 3.12
N TRP A 185 4.77 -20.29 3.77
CA TRP A 185 4.91 -20.56 5.20
C TRP A 185 4.23 -19.55 6.11
N VAL A 186 3.93 -18.31 5.62
CA VAL A 186 3.26 -17.29 6.42
C VAL A 186 1.91 -17.82 6.88
N PRO A 187 1.61 -17.80 8.20
CA PRO A 187 0.37 -18.35 8.71
C PRO A 187 -0.86 -17.62 8.16
N LEU A 188 -1.99 -18.34 8.05
CA LEU A 188 -3.26 -17.72 7.68
C LEU A 188 -3.60 -16.59 8.65
N ASN A 189 -4.05 -15.48 8.11
CA ASN A 189 -4.53 -14.38 8.93
C ASN A 189 -5.87 -14.77 9.56
N GLY A 190 -5.90 -14.94 10.88
CA GLY A 190 -7.15 -14.99 11.64
C GLY A 190 -7.84 -13.62 11.53
N ARG A 191 -8.95 -13.56 10.79
CA ARG A 191 -9.84 -12.40 10.73
C ARG A 191 -10.95 -12.57 11.73
#